data_979a9a54b93b9c33b47563e6bb0e0e0d
#
_entry.id   979a9a54b93b9c33b47563e6bb0e0e0d
#
_cell.length_a   1.000
_cell.length_b   1.000
_cell.length_c   1.000
_cell.angle_alpha   90.00
_cell.angle_beta   90.00
_cell.angle_gamma   90.00
#
_symmetry.space_group_name_H-M   'P 1'
#
loop_
_entity.id
_entity.type
_entity.pdbx_description
1 polymer ?
#
loop_
_entity_poly.entity_id
_entity_poly.type
_entity_poly.pdbx_seq_one_letter_code
_entity_poly.pdbx_strand_id
1 'polypeptide(L)'
;MFLVKLIPFVLIYVFSILGCLFVTYFLVVKQTSNEILKSSMSIVPIYVLTLILKCLSIVILIIPIFTRIQSIEYKQGHINSLTENPMVLNSKRIAYASKSPVDKDYKDYEKALFELVSQNDIAYANHDAYDFYLTVQKQDQYKNIELSMDEYVPPSVHINNAYLDYVSITDETNRMLNPKMLSKDKNYILVSKERVNTYYDYLEPYMSNYEILYIQPNSTYVSANRTIAIPAGTINDPIYFVDNVYSRGIDNFTVSLLYNGDSNSLTNILERMDQEYDASYQVVKSRDIYELSIFEIKNDYLVCLQSIGLYFLILLILNYTSIKIYVDGYSKEIAIGYLNGTNYYNRYAMLINGSVFSTIAAFTYLLYQASGDKAIAAVLLGIFVVTLILEWITIKASIKKYESTEVSTILKGDD
;
A
#
# COMPACT_ATOMS: atom_id res chain seq x y z
N MET A 1 -15.22 9.18 -10.59
CA MET A 1 -15.52 7.87 -9.96
C MET A 1 -14.82 7.67 -8.62
N PHE A 2 -13.61 8.18 -8.41
CA PHE A 2 -12.84 8.05 -7.16
C PHE A 2 -13.47 8.82 -5.97
N LEU A 3 -13.91 10.06 -6.18
CA LEU A 3 -14.61 10.88 -5.16
C LEU A 3 -15.84 10.18 -4.59
N VAL A 4 -16.60 9.45 -5.40
CA VAL A 4 -17.82 8.74 -4.95
C VAL A 4 -17.49 7.58 -4.03
N LYS A 5 -16.34 6.90 -4.20
CA LYS A 5 -15.88 5.81 -3.32
C LYS A 5 -15.26 6.33 -2.01
N LEU A 6 -14.79 7.57 -1.99
CA LEU A 6 -14.23 8.20 -0.79
C LEU A 6 -15.32 8.72 0.16
N ILE A 7 -16.46 9.13 -0.39
CA ILE A 7 -17.59 9.68 0.38
C ILE A 7 -18.04 8.75 1.51
N PRO A 8 -18.30 7.44 1.33
CA PRO A 8 -18.72 6.56 2.43
C PRO A 8 -17.66 6.43 3.52
N PHE A 9 -16.37 6.39 3.18
CA PHE A 9 -15.30 6.36 4.19
C PHE A 9 -15.22 7.66 4.97
N VAL A 10 -15.30 8.80 4.30
CA VAL A 10 -15.35 10.12 4.96
C VAL A 10 -16.60 10.24 5.82
N LEU A 11 -17.75 9.77 5.37
CA LEU A 11 -18.98 9.78 6.15
C LEU A 11 -18.89 8.88 7.38
N ILE A 12 -18.44 7.64 7.26
CA ILE A 12 -18.22 6.75 8.41
C ILE A 12 -17.25 7.39 9.40
N TYR A 13 -16.22 8.03 8.91
CA TYR A 13 -15.22 8.74 9.71
C TYR A 13 -15.83 9.94 10.46
N VAL A 14 -16.54 10.79 9.74
CA VAL A 14 -17.23 11.95 10.31
C VAL A 14 -18.31 11.51 11.31
N PHE A 15 -19.09 10.46 10.98
CA PHE A 15 -20.11 9.92 11.89
C PHE A 15 -19.49 9.27 13.13
N SER A 16 -18.35 8.59 13.02
CA SER A 16 -17.65 8.04 14.19
C SER A 16 -17.14 9.15 15.11
N ILE A 17 -16.59 10.22 14.54
CA ILE A 17 -16.12 11.39 15.29
C ILE A 17 -17.30 12.13 15.92
N LEU A 18 -18.34 12.40 15.13
CA LEU A 18 -19.55 13.07 15.65
C LEU A 18 -20.24 12.20 16.71
N GLY A 19 -20.27 10.88 16.53
CA GLY A 19 -20.76 9.93 17.53
C GLY A 19 -19.97 9.98 18.82
N CYS A 20 -18.64 9.98 18.74
CA CYS A 20 -17.77 10.12 19.91
C CYS A 20 -17.95 11.48 20.59
N LEU A 21 -18.00 12.57 19.82
CA LEU A 21 -18.27 13.92 20.35
C LEU A 21 -19.67 14.03 20.96
N PHE A 22 -20.68 13.42 20.33
CA PHE A 22 -22.04 13.39 20.83
C PHE A 22 -22.17 12.60 22.14
N VAL A 23 -21.54 11.40 22.20
CA VAL A 23 -21.50 10.59 23.42
C VAL A 23 -20.78 11.35 24.54
N THR A 24 -19.63 11.98 24.24
CA THR A 24 -18.89 12.77 25.23
C THR A 24 -19.70 13.99 25.66
N TYR A 25 -20.33 14.71 24.74
CA TYR A 25 -21.21 15.86 25.02
C TYR A 25 -22.42 15.42 25.83
N PHE A 26 -23.09 14.32 25.47
CA PHE A 26 -24.27 13.83 26.16
C PHE A 26 -23.95 13.36 27.58
N LEU A 27 -22.79 12.70 27.77
CA LEU A 27 -22.32 12.30 29.11
C LEU A 27 -21.99 13.51 29.99
N VAL A 28 -21.43 14.57 29.41
CA VAL A 28 -21.04 15.80 30.11
C VAL A 28 -22.28 16.69 30.40
N VAL A 29 -23.20 16.84 29.44
CA VAL A 29 -24.38 17.74 29.58
C VAL A 29 -25.48 17.11 30.40
N LYS A 30 -25.63 15.77 30.38
CA LYS A 30 -26.66 15.09 31.20
C LYS A 30 -26.34 15.10 32.70
N GLN A 31 -25.10 15.32 33.08
CA GLN A 31 -24.71 15.62 34.44
C GLN A 31 -24.90 17.11 34.71
N THR A 32 -26.02 17.49 35.26
CA THR A 32 -26.23 18.88 35.74
C THR A 32 -25.08 19.28 36.67
N SER A 33 -24.65 20.54 36.58
CA SER A 33 -23.54 21.10 37.36
C SER A 33 -23.61 20.82 38.85
N ASN A 34 -24.83 20.61 39.38
CA ASN A 34 -25.09 20.27 40.78
C ASN A 34 -24.74 18.81 41.17
N GLU A 35 -24.75 17.86 40.22
CA GLU A 35 -24.36 16.46 40.50
C GLU A 35 -22.85 16.26 40.40
N ILE A 36 -22.18 17.05 39.55
CA ILE A 36 -20.71 17.06 39.44
C ILE A 36 -20.08 17.59 40.71
N LEU A 37 -20.71 18.55 41.38
CA LEU A 37 -20.23 19.12 42.63
C LEU A 37 -20.42 18.20 43.85
N LYS A 38 -21.28 17.19 43.75
CA LYS A 38 -21.59 16.27 44.88
C LYS A 38 -20.79 14.98 44.90
N SER A 39 -20.13 14.55 43.83
CA SER A 39 -19.36 13.33 43.82
C SER A 39 -18.09 13.41 42.99
N SER A 40 -16.94 13.60 43.63
CA SER A 40 -15.61 13.45 43.02
C SER A 40 -15.37 12.07 42.35
N MET A 41 -16.19 11.09 42.67
CA MET A 41 -16.12 9.73 42.12
C MET A 41 -16.58 9.60 40.65
N SER A 42 -17.40 10.52 40.13
CA SER A 42 -17.99 10.38 38.79
C SER A 42 -17.10 10.90 37.63
N ILE A 43 -16.07 11.66 37.94
CA ILE A 43 -15.23 12.34 36.92
C ILE A 43 -14.12 11.44 36.39
N VAL A 44 -13.52 10.62 37.25
CA VAL A 44 -12.44 9.69 36.87
C VAL A 44 -12.84 8.78 35.70
N PRO A 45 -14.00 8.11 35.72
CA PRO A 45 -14.43 7.27 34.59
C PRO A 45 -14.59 8.05 33.29
N ILE A 46 -15.12 9.28 33.34
CA ILE A 46 -15.32 10.12 32.14
C ILE A 46 -13.97 10.54 31.58
N TYR A 47 -13.04 10.95 32.43
CA TYR A 47 -11.70 11.31 32.01
C TYR A 47 -10.96 10.11 31.39
N VAL A 48 -10.99 8.94 32.04
CA VAL A 48 -10.40 7.70 31.49
C VAL A 48 -11.03 7.34 30.15
N LEU A 49 -12.35 7.47 30.01
CA LEU A 49 -13.03 7.25 28.73
C LEU A 49 -12.51 8.21 27.64
N THR A 50 -12.27 9.49 27.95
CA THR A 50 -11.71 10.42 26.95
C THR A 50 -10.29 10.06 26.53
N LEU A 51 -9.45 9.52 27.43
CA LEU A 51 -8.12 9.02 27.11
C LEU A 51 -8.18 7.76 26.22
N ILE A 52 -9.11 6.86 26.47
CA ILE A 52 -9.35 5.68 25.62
C ILE A 52 -9.80 6.12 24.23
N LEU A 53 -10.77 7.05 24.12
CA LEU A 53 -11.25 7.59 22.86
C LEU A 53 -10.13 8.28 22.09
N LYS A 54 -9.26 9.02 22.78
CA LYS A 54 -8.06 9.63 22.18
C LYS A 54 -7.12 8.57 21.59
N CYS A 55 -6.79 7.53 22.36
CA CYS A 55 -5.95 6.43 21.91
C CYS A 55 -6.53 5.77 20.65
N LEU A 56 -7.82 5.41 20.66
CA LEU A 56 -8.51 4.82 19.51
C LEU A 56 -8.53 5.77 18.31
N SER A 57 -8.78 7.07 18.54
CA SER A 57 -8.78 8.05 17.45
C SER A 57 -7.42 8.19 16.78
N ILE A 58 -6.32 8.18 17.55
CA ILE A 58 -4.95 8.18 17.01
C ILE A 58 -4.75 6.98 16.09
N VAL A 59 -5.09 5.78 16.53
CA VAL A 59 -4.93 4.54 15.76
C VAL A 59 -5.76 4.61 14.47
N ILE A 60 -7.05 4.92 14.58
CA ILE A 60 -7.98 4.96 13.44
C ILE A 60 -7.57 6.02 12.40
N LEU A 61 -7.06 7.17 12.83
CA LEU A 61 -6.70 8.27 11.94
C LEU A 61 -5.35 8.04 11.23
N ILE A 62 -4.43 7.31 11.85
CA ILE A 62 -3.10 7.08 11.30
C ILE A 62 -3.06 5.87 10.35
N ILE A 63 -3.90 4.84 10.55
CA ILE A 63 -3.93 3.66 9.66
C ILE A 63 -4.10 4.03 8.16
N PRO A 64 -5.03 4.92 7.75
CA PRO A 64 -5.14 5.31 6.35
C PRO A 64 -3.91 6.04 5.80
N ILE A 65 -3.20 6.79 6.63
CA ILE A 65 -1.93 7.44 6.24
C ILE A 65 -0.88 6.37 5.93
N PHE A 66 -0.80 5.37 6.80
CA PHE A 66 0.09 4.22 6.67
C PHE A 66 -0.12 3.47 5.34
N THR A 67 -1.36 3.07 5.03
CA THR A 67 -1.67 2.35 3.79
C THR A 67 -1.36 3.18 2.54
N ARG A 68 -1.49 4.51 2.63
CA ARG A 68 -1.15 5.41 1.52
C ARG A 68 0.35 5.54 1.30
N ILE A 69 1.15 5.60 2.36
CA ILE A 69 2.62 5.64 2.25
C ILE A 69 3.12 4.37 1.55
N GLN A 70 2.63 3.20 1.95
CA GLN A 70 2.96 1.93 1.27
C GLN A 70 2.60 1.96 -0.23
N SER A 71 1.42 2.50 -0.57
CA SER A 71 1.00 2.65 -1.97
C SER A 71 1.94 3.58 -2.75
N ILE A 72 2.39 4.68 -2.15
CA ILE A 72 3.32 5.63 -2.76
C ILE A 72 4.67 4.95 -3.02
N GLU A 73 5.25 4.28 -2.03
CA GLU A 73 6.54 3.59 -2.16
C GLU A 73 6.50 2.53 -3.25
N TYR A 74 5.44 1.73 -3.29
CA TYR A 74 5.24 0.74 -4.33
C TYR A 74 5.18 1.38 -5.73
N LYS A 75 4.37 2.42 -5.91
CA LYS A 75 4.23 3.13 -7.19
C LYS A 75 5.54 3.81 -7.61
N GLN A 76 6.25 4.41 -6.66
CA GLN A 76 7.54 5.07 -6.91
C GLN A 76 8.60 4.05 -7.36
N GLY A 77 8.66 2.89 -6.73
CA GLY A 77 9.54 1.82 -7.13
C GLY A 77 9.28 1.37 -8.56
N HIS A 78 8.01 1.18 -8.93
CA HIS A 78 7.62 0.81 -10.30
C HIS A 78 7.97 1.90 -11.33
N ILE A 79 7.77 3.18 -11.01
CA ILE A 79 8.17 4.30 -11.88
C ILE A 79 9.68 4.30 -12.10
N ASN A 80 10.47 4.11 -11.05
CA ASN A 80 11.91 4.08 -11.15
C ASN A 80 12.38 2.93 -12.07
N SER A 81 11.83 1.73 -11.92
CA SER A 81 12.15 0.59 -12.77
C SER A 81 11.80 0.82 -14.24
N LEU A 82 10.66 1.46 -14.53
CA LEU A 82 10.29 1.81 -15.90
C LEU A 82 11.22 2.87 -16.50
N THR A 83 11.69 3.84 -15.70
CA THR A 83 12.65 4.85 -16.19
C THR A 83 14.03 4.26 -16.47
N GLU A 84 14.42 3.22 -15.76
CA GLU A 84 15.66 2.48 -16.00
C GLU A 84 15.59 1.58 -17.24
N ASN A 85 14.38 1.30 -17.74
CA ASN A 85 14.17 0.51 -18.96
C ASN A 85 13.43 1.31 -20.06
N PRO A 86 14.17 2.15 -20.84
CA PRO A 86 13.58 3.00 -21.88
C PRO A 86 12.86 2.20 -22.98
N MET A 87 13.25 0.96 -23.25
CA MET A 87 12.61 0.11 -24.25
C MET A 87 11.18 -0.24 -23.84
N VAL A 88 10.96 -0.63 -22.59
CA VAL A 88 9.62 -0.87 -22.05
C VAL A 88 8.83 0.44 -21.97
N LEU A 89 9.44 1.53 -21.51
CA LEU A 89 8.76 2.83 -21.34
C LEU A 89 8.25 3.40 -22.68
N ASN A 90 9.00 3.23 -23.76
CA ASN A 90 8.65 3.76 -25.09
C ASN A 90 7.80 2.78 -25.91
N SER A 91 7.57 1.58 -25.45
CA SER A 91 6.73 0.59 -26.12
C SER A 91 5.24 0.95 -26.07
N LYS A 92 4.48 0.35 -26.95
CA LYS A 92 3.03 0.25 -26.88
C LYS A 92 2.67 -1.04 -26.18
N ARG A 93 1.66 -0.99 -25.36
CA ARG A 93 1.15 -2.12 -24.60
C ARG A 93 -0.25 -2.46 -25.08
N ILE A 94 -0.52 -3.74 -25.19
CA ILE A 94 -1.83 -4.25 -25.49
C ILE A 94 -2.49 -4.57 -24.15
N ALA A 95 -3.56 -3.84 -23.84
CA ALA A 95 -4.39 -4.09 -22.69
C ALA A 95 -5.70 -4.76 -23.12
N TYR A 96 -6.13 -5.75 -22.39
CA TYR A 96 -7.42 -6.38 -22.59
C TYR A 96 -8.55 -5.41 -22.17
N ALA A 97 -9.56 -5.23 -23.03
CA ALA A 97 -10.52 -4.16 -22.80
C ALA A 97 -11.83 -4.63 -22.14
N SER A 98 -12.45 -5.77 -22.46
CA SER A 98 -13.73 -6.07 -21.80
C SER A 98 -14.44 -7.38 -22.05
N LYS A 99 -14.04 -8.26 -22.92
CA LYS A 99 -14.78 -9.52 -23.17
C LYS A 99 -13.86 -10.72 -23.17
N SER A 100 -14.18 -11.68 -22.30
CA SER A 100 -13.50 -12.99 -22.27
C SER A 100 -14.12 -13.89 -23.36
N PRO A 101 -13.33 -14.56 -24.18
CA PRO A 101 -13.87 -15.61 -25.04
C PRO A 101 -14.66 -16.60 -24.20
N VAL A 102 -15.79 -17.08 -24.71
CA VAL A 102 -16.64 -18.04 -24.00
C VAL A 102 -15.86 -19.34 -23.83
N ASP A 103 -15.96 -19.98 -22.65
CA ASP A 103 -15.17 -21.12 -22.16
C ASP A 103 -14.87 -22.26 -23.16
N LYS A 104 -15.65 -22.43 -24.22
CA LYS A 104 -15.47 -23.52 -25.17
C LYS A 104 -14.33 -23.31 -26.18
N ASP A 105 -14.02 -22.04 -26.50
CA ASP A 105 -13.05 -21.67 -27.55
C ASP A 105 -11.75 -21.11 -26.97
N TYR A 106 -11.58 -21.15 -25.63
CA TYR A 106 -10.47 -20.49 -24.94
C TYR A 106 -9.11 -21.02 -25.37
N LYS A 107 -8.96 -22.34 -25.56
CA LYS A 107 -7.70 -22.96 -26.00
C LYS A 107 -7.34 -22.61 -27.44
N ASP A 108 -8.34 -22.53 -28.32
CA ASP A 108 -8.13 -22.16 -29.73
C ASP A 108 -7.80 -20.68 -29.83
N TYR A 109 -8.43 -19.86 -29.01
CA TYR A 109 -8.10 -18.46 -28.86
C TYR A 109 -6.66 -18.23 -28.37
N GLU A 110 -6.22 -18.92 -27.29
CA GLU A 110 -4.85 -18.79 -26.78
C GLU A 110 -3.82 -19.19 -27.85
N LYS A 111 -4.08 -20.27 -28.58
CA LYS A 111 -3.21 -20.73 -29.66
C LYS A 111 -3.16 -19.71 -30.80
N ALA A 112 -4.31 -19.20 -31.23
CA ALA A 112 -4.37 -18.19 -32.30
C ALA A 112 -3.67 -16.89 -31.88
N LEU A 113 -3.82 -16.46 -30.62
CA LEU A 113 -3.12 -15.31 -30.09
C LEU A 113 -1.61 -15.54 -30.05
N PHE A 114 -1.16 -16.73 -29.63
CA PHE A 114 0.26 -17.08 -29.61
C PHE A 114 0.87 -17.04 -31.04
N GLU A 115 0.20 -17.65 -32.00
CA GLU A 115 0.64 -17.65 -33.40
C GLU A 115 0.73 -16.23 -33.97
N LEU A 116 -0.27 -15.40 -33.67
CA LEU A 116 -0.32 -14.00 -34.11
C LEU A 116 0.80 -13.16 -33.50
N VAL A 117 1.06 -13.31 -32.19
CA VAL A 117 2.14 -12.65 -31.46
C VAL A 117 3.50 -13.06 -32.05
N SER A 118 3.71 -14.34 -32.27
CA SER A 118 4.97 -14.89 -32.81
C SER A 118 5.25 -14.47 -34.25
N GLN A 119 4.22 -14.35 -35.10
CA GLN A 119 4.34 -13.96 -36.49
C GLN A 119 4.62 -12.47 -36.71
N ASN A 120 4.21 -11.62 -35.72
CA ASN A 120 4.28 -10.16 -35.87
C ASN A 120 5.35 -9.50 -34.99
N ASP A 121 6.30 -10.28 -34.43
CA ASP A 121 7.37 -9.82 -33.54
C ASP A 121 6.83 -8.97 -32.37
N ILE A 122 5.66 -9.33 -31.86
CA ILE A 122 5.08 -8.75 -30.65
C ILE A 122 5.76 -9.43 -29.46
N ALA A 123 6.37 -8.65 -28.58
CA ALA A 123 7.02 -9.18 -27.40
C ALA A 123 5.98 -9.59 -26.36
N TYR A 124 6.16 -10.77 -25.81
CA TYR A 124 5.32 -11.36 -24.80
C TYR A 124 6.12 -11.59 -23.52
N ALA A 125 5.53 -11.27 -22.37
CA ALA A 125 6.05 -11.65 -21.07
C ALA A 125 4.90 -11.95 -20.10
N ASN A 126 5.01 -13.06 -19.38
CA ASN A 126 4.08 -13.47 -18.36
C ASN A 126 4.84 -13.91 -17.09
N HIS A 127 4.46 -13.35 -15.94
CA HIS A 127 4.99 -13.67 -14.62
C HIS A 127 3.88 -14.00 -13.61
N ASP A 128 2.66 -14.28 -14.10
CA ASP A 128 1.47 -14.45 -13.28
C ASP A 128 1.60 -15.57 -12.23
N ALA A 129 2.26 -16.67 -12.57
CA ALA A 129 2.47 -17.76 -11.63
C ALA A 129 3.29 -17.31 -10.40
N TYR A 130 4.36 -16.56 -10.63
CA TYR A 130 5.18 -16.04 -9.55
C TYR A 130 4.48 -14.92 -8.77
N ASP A 131 3.74 -14.03 -9.45
CA ASP A 131 2.96 -12.97 -8.81
C ASP A 131 1.84 -13.55 -7.94
N PHE A 132 1.14 -14.58 -8.43
CA PHE A 132 0.13 -15.31 -7.68
C PHE A 132 0.73 -15.99 -6.43
N TYR A 133 1.85 -16.69 -6.58
CA TYR A 133 2.56 -17.31 -5.46
C TYR A 133 2.92 -16.29 -4.37
N LEU A 134 3.50 -15.14 -4.74
CA LEU A 134 3.83 -14.07 -3.80
C LEU A 134 2.58 -13.46 -3.17
N THR A 135 1.49 -13.34 -3.92
CA THR A 135 0.21 -12.80 -3.42
C THR A 135 -0.36 -13.70 -2.33
N VAL A 136 -0.37 -15.00 -2.57
CA VAL A 136 -0.86 -15.99 -1.59
C VAL A 136 0.01 -16.02 -0.34
N GLN A 137 1.33 -15.95 -0.48
CA GLN A 137 2.23 -15.91 0.68
C GLN A 137 2.08 -14.66 1.55
N LYS A 138 1.78 -13.51 0.95
CA LYS A 138 1.65 -12.24 1.68
C LYS A 138 0.29 -12.04 2.37
N GLN A 139 -0.74 -12.75 1.96
CA GLN A 139 -2.10 -12.55 2.47
C GLN A 139 -2.50 -13.65 3.45
N ASP A 140 -2.56 -13.31 4.73
CA ASP A 140 -2.99 -14.22 5.81
C ASP A 140 -4.37 -14.86 5.57
N GLN A 141 -5.24 -14.20 4.79
CA GLN A 141 -6.57 -14.73 4.46
C GLN A 141 -6.54 -15.98 3.59
N TYR A 142 -5.44 -16.26 2.89
CA TYR A 142 -5.27 -17.45 2.07
C TYR A 142 -4.59 -18.62 2.80
N LYS A 143 -4.11 -18.43 4.03
CA LYS A 143 -3.52 -19.51 4.84
C LYS A 143 -4.46 -20.68 5.11
N ASN A 144 -5.78 -20.47 5.02
CA ASN A 144 -6.81 -21.50 5.22
C ASN A 144 -7.31 -22.13 3.92
N ILE A 145 -6.83 -21.69 2.77
CA ILE A 145 -7.07 -22.39 1.53
C ILE A 145 -6.03 -23.50 1.51
N GLU A 146 -6.45 -24.75 1.77
CA GLU A 146 -5.71 -25.97 1.41
C GLU A 146 -5.59 -26.07 -0.12
N LEU A 147 -4.96 -25.07 -0.71
CA LEU A 147 -4.31 -25.29 -1.97
C LEU A 147 -3.14 -26.23 -1.64
N SER A 148 -3.00 -27.28 -2.37
CA SER A 148 -1.81 -28.14 -2.41
C SER A 148 -0.58 -27.35 -2.89
N MET A 149 -0.32 -26.21 -2.25
CA MET A 149 0.79 -25.30 -2.51
C MET A 149 2.05 -25.70 -1.76
N ASP A 150 2.35 -27.00 -1.77
CA ASP A 150 3.71 -27.49 -1.50
C ASP A 150 4.67 -27.15 -2.65
N GLU A 151 4.17 -26.60 -3.76
CA GLU A 151 5.02 -26.20 -4.88
C GLU A 151 5.52 -24.75 -4.72
N TYR A 152 6.74 -24.64 -4.28
CA TYR A 152 7.50 -23.41 -4.33
C TYR A 152 7.69 -22.96 -5.78
N VAL A 153 7.16 -21.78 -6.13
CA VAL A 153 7.36 -21.16 -7.44
C VAL A 153 8.57 -20.23 -7.38
N PRO A 154 9.68 -20.54 -8.06
CA PRO A 154 10.84 -19.66 -8.10
C PRO A 154 10.54 -18.37 -8.88
N PRO A 155 11.33 -17.31 -8.71
CA PRO A 155 11.27 -16.14 -9.56
C PRO A 155 11.39 -16.53 -11.03
N SER A 156 10.28 -16.53 -11.77
CA SER A 156 10.22 -16.99 -13.15
C SER A 156 9.35 -16.09 -14.01
N VAL A 157 9.72 -16.00 -15.30
CA VAL A 157 9.03 -15.21 -16.30
C VAL A 157 8.97 -15.99 -17.59
N HIS A 158 7.79 -16.17 -18.16
CA HIS A 158 7.60 -16.68 -19.50
C HIS A 158 7.69 -15.54 -20.52
N ILE A 159 8.55 -15.68 -21.52
CA ILE A 159 8.76 -14.68 -22.59
C ILE A 159 8.78 -15.37 -23.94
N ASN A 160 8.65 -14.60 -25.04
CA ASN A 160 9.01 -15.09 -26.36
C ASN A 160 10.35 -14.47 -26.83
N ASN A 161 10.84 -14.93 -27.98
CA ASN A 161 12.08 -14.40 -28.58
C ASN A 161 12.06 -12.87 -28.74
N ALA A 162 10.94 -12.28 -29.13
CA ALA A 162 10.84 -10.84 -29.34
C ALA A 162 11.04 -10.03 -28.06
N TYR A 163 10.78 -10.64 -26.89
CA TYR A 163 10.98 -9.96 -25.61
C TYR A 163 12.47 -9.77 -25.26
N LEU A 164 13.39 -10.52 -25.89
CA LEU A 164 14.83 -10.34 -25.65
C LEU A 164 15.34 -8.95 -26.05
N ASP A 165 14.62 -8.21 -26.90
CA ASP A 165 14.95 -6.82 -27.21
C ASP A 165 14.61 -5.85 -26.05
N TYR A 166 13.82 -6.28 -25.05
CA TYR A 166 13.39 -5.47 -23.91
C TYR A 166 14.15 -5.76 -22.62
N VAL A 167 14.96 -6.81 -22.59
CA VAL A 167 15.75 -7.22 -21.42
C VAL A 167 17.23 -7.36 -21.79
N SER A 168 18.09 -6.97 -20.88
CA SER A 168 19.53 -7.13 -21.06
C SER A 168 19.99 -8.44 -20.43
N ILE A 169 19.98 -9.52 -21.22
CA ILE A 169 20.44 -10.84 -20.79
C ILE A 169 21.76 -11.16 -21.48
N THR A 170 22.77 -11.57 -20.73
CA THR A 170 24.06 -11.99 -21.26
C THR A 170 24.29 -13.49 -21.06
N ASP A 171 24.85 -14.14 -22.07
CA ASP A 171 25.30 -15.54 -21.97
C ASP A 171 26.55 -15.67 -21.06
N GLU A 172 26.99 -16.89 -20.78
CA GLU A 172 28.21 -17.14 -19.99
C GLU A 172 29.49 -16.52 -20.60
N THR A 173 29.47 -16.16 -21.88
CA THR A 173 30.59 -15.51 -22.55
C THR A 173 30.51 -13.99 -22.57
N ASN A 174 29.60 -13.39 -21.76
CA ASN A 174 29.29 -11.97 -21.72
C ASN A 174 28.75 -11.40 -23.05
N ARG A 175 28.20 -12.20 -23.93
CA ARG A 175 27.51 -11.70 -25.11
C ARG A 175 26.05 -11.49 -24.80
N MET A 176 25.53 -10.35 -25.22
CA MET A 176 24.10 -10.03 -25.08
C MET A 176 23.28 -10.95 -25.99
N LEU A 177 22.32 -11.63 -25.39
CA LEU A 177 21.35 -12.43 -26.14
C LEU A 177 20.37 -11.50 -26.88
N ASN A 178 20.07 -11.87 -28.10
CA ASN A 178 19.09 -11.17 -28.92
C ASN A 178 18.18 -12.18 -29.67
N PRO A 179 17.01 -11.75 -30.18
CA PRO A 179 16.04 -12.66 -30.81
C PRO A 179 16.59 -13.52 -31.96
N LYS A 180 17.64 -13.06 -32.64
CA LYS A 180 18.23 -13.77 -33.78
C LYS A 180 19.13 -14.93 -33.39
N MET A 181 19.54 -15.01 -32.14
CA MET A 181 20.43 -16.06 -31.65
C MET A 181 19.69 -17.34 -31.25
N LEU A 182 18.39 -17.24 -30.96
CA LEU A 182 17.55 -18.37 -30.58
C LEU A 182 16.68 -18.81 -31.76
N SER A 183 16.57 -20.13 -31.97
CA SER A 183 15.69 -20.67 -33.00
C SER A 183 14.21 -20.42 -32.61
N LYS A 184 13.40 -20.04 -33.62
CA LYS A 184 11.96 -19.88 -33.44
C LYS A 184 11.20 -21.22 -33.29
N ASP A 185 11.89 -22.34 -33.60
CA ASP A 185 11.29 -23.68 -33.60
C ASP A 185 11.55 -24.45 -32.29
N LYS A 186 12.18 -23.80 -31.30
CA LYS A 186 12.53 -24.43 -30.02
C LYS A 186 12.19 -23.50 -28.86
N ASN A 187 11.84 -24.11 -27.74
CA ASN A 187 11.71 -23.43 -26.47
C ASN A 187 13.01 -23.49 -25.67
N TYR A 188 13.29 -22.47 -24.84
CA TYR A 188 14.50 -22.38 -24.06
C TYR A 188 14.23 -22.00 -22.62
N ILE A 189 15.07 -22.52 -21.71
CA ILE A 189 15.17 -22.03 -20.34
C ILE A 189 16.47 -21.24 -20.21
N LEU A 190 16.39 -19.94 -19.98
CA LEU A 190 17.56 -19.11 -19.71
C LEU A 190 17.71 -18.98 -18.19
N VAL A 191 18.79 -19.51 -17.64
CA VAL A 191 18.95 -19.62 -16.19
C VAL A 191 20.44 -19.61 -15.82
N SER A 192 20.79 -19.02 -14.67
CA SER A 192 22.15 -19.12 -14.17
C SER A 192 22.45 -20.54 -13.63
N LYS A 193 23.71 -20.98 -13.72
CA LYS A 193 24.12 -22.31 -13.25
C LYS A 193 23.79 -22.54 -11.78
N GLU A 194 23.92 -21.51 -10.96
CA GLU A 194 23.60 -21.58 -9.55
C GLU A 194 22.12 -21.90 -9.31
N ARG A 195 21.24 -21.26 -10.08
CA ARG A 195 19.78 -21.46 -9.98
C ARG A 195 19.30 -22.80 -10.50
N VAL A 196 19.95 -23.37 -11.51
CA VAL A 196 19.62 -24.74 -11.96
C VAL A 196 19.77 -25.73 -10.81
N ASN A 197 20.85 -25.63 -10.06
CA ASN A 197 21.08 -26.53 -8.92
C ASN A 197 20.06 -26.29 -7.79
N THR A 198 19.70 -25.02 -7.55
CA THR A 198 18.76 -24.64 -6.49
C THR A 198 17.32 -25.07 -6.80
N TYR A 199 16.93 -25.01 -8.07
CA TYR A 199 15.53 -25.21 -8.51
C TYR A 199 15.39 -26.41 -9.45
N TYR A 200 16.23 -27.41 -9.32
CA TYR A 200 16.24 -28.57 -10.21
C TYR A 200 14.88 -29.27 -10.27
N ASP A 201 14.28 -29.54 -9.14
CA ASP A 201 13.00 -30.24 -9.05
C ASP A 201 11.86 -29.47 -9.74
N TYR A 202 11.91 -28.13 -9.70
CA TYR A 202 10.97 -27.29 -10.42
C TYR A 202 11.21 -27.29 -11.94
N LEU A 203 12.47 -27.35 -12.36
CA LEU A 203 12.86 -27.30 -13.78
C LEU A 203 12.75 -28.65 -14.49
N GLU A 204 12.91 -29.74 -13.77
CA GLU A 204 12.94 -31.11 -14.33
C GLU A 204 11.76 -31.40 -15.28
N PRO A 205 10.50 -31.11 -14.95
CA PRO A 205 9.36 -31.35 -15.84
C PRO A 205 9.45 -30.62 -17.19
N TYR A 206 10.15 -29.49 -17.23
CA TYR A 206 10.29 -28.67 -18.43
C TYR A 206 11.48 -29.09 -19.32
N MET A 207 12.47 -29.77 -18.77
CA MET A 207 13.72 -30.14 -19.48
C MET A 207 13.49 -31.03 -20.71
N SER A 208 12.37 -31.73 -20.80
CA SER A 208 12.03 -32.55 -21.96
C SER A 208 11.61 -31.73 -23.19
N ASN A 209 11.09 -30.51 -22.97
CA ASN A 209 10.51 -29.66 -24.00
C ASN A 209 11.27 -28.35 -24.22
N TYR A 210 12.25 -28.05 -23.36
CA TYR A 210 13.04 -26.84 -23.37
C TYR A 210 14.54 -27.15 -23.42
N GLU A 211 15.28 -26.38 -24.21
CA GLU A 211 16.74 -26.41 -24.24
C GLU A 211 17.29 -25.42 -23.18
N ILE A 212 18.17 -25.89 -22.28
CA ILE A 212 18.75 -25.05 -21.25
C ILE A 212 19.91 -24.25 -21.83
N LEU A 213 19.85 -22.92 -21.68
CA LEU A 213 20.92 -22.00 -21.97
C LEU A 213 21.36 -21.28 -20.71
N TYR A 214 22.64 -21.39 -20.40
CA TYR A 214 23.19 -20.74 -19.23
C TYR A 214 23.45 -19.26 -19.48
N ILE A 215 22.99 -18.43 -18.54
CA ILE A 215 23.11 -16.98 -18.57
C ILE A 215 23.91 -16.48 -17.37
N GLN A 216 24.46 -15.27 -17.45
CA GLN A 216 25.06 -14.61 -16.31
C GLN A 216 23.96 -14.23 -15.28
N PRO A 217 24.25 -14.37 -13.96
CA PRO A 217 23.38 -13.79 -12.95
C PRO A 217 23.33 -12.26 -13.08
N ASN A 218 22.34 -11.62 -12.49
CA ASN A 218 22.09 -10.15 -12.47
C ASN A 218 21.27 -9.60 -13.63
N SER A 219 20.56 -10.43 -14.37
CA SER A 219 19.51 -9.92 -15.23
C SER A 219 18.31 -9.39 -14.41
N THR A 220 17.67 -8.34 -14.87
CA THR A 220 16.48 -7.80 -14.21
C THR A 220 15.32 -7.76 -15.21
N TYR A 221 14.23 -8.41 -14.86
CA TYR A 221 12.96 -8.25 -15.56
C TYR A 221 12.20 -7.06 -15.00
N VAL A 222 11.66 -6.22 -15.88
CA VAL A 222 10.81 -5.08 -15.53
C VAL A 222 9.41 -5.33 -16.10
N SER A 223 8.42 -5.44 -15.23
CA SER A 223 7.05 -5.60 -15.66
C SER A 223 6.51 -4.28 -16.23
N ALA A 224 5.94 -4.36 -17.43
CA ALA A 224 5.16 -3.25 -17.98
C ALA A 224 3.81 -3.10 -17.27
N ASN A 225 3.39 -4.11 -16.52
CA ASN A 225 2.14 -4.14 -15.78
C ASN A 225 2.36 -3.74 -14.32
N ARG A 226 1.40 -3.08 -13.74
CA ARG A 226 1.27 -2.93 -12.29
C ARG A 226 0.86 -4.29 -11.71
N THR A 227 1.79 -4.97 -11.06
CA THR A 227 1.51 -6.17 -10.29
C THR A 227 1.42 -5.82 -8.80
N ILE A 228 0.59 -6.52 -8.06
CA ILE A 228 0.33 -6.19 -6.64
C ILE A 228 1.41 -6.80 -5.74
N ALA A 229 1.97 -7.93 -6.11
CA ALA A 229 2.85 -8.71 -5.26
C ALA A 229 4.34 -8.52 -5.54
N ILE A 230 4.72 -8.19 -6.78
CA ILE A 230 6.12 -8.02 -7.17
C ILE A 230 6.61 -6.62 -6.73
N PRO A 231 7.57 -6.51 -5.79
CA PRO A 231 8.07 -5.23 -5.33
C PRO A 231 8.67 -4.43 -6.49
N ALA A 232 8.30 -3.16 -6.60
CA ALA A 232 8.77 -2.25 -7.65
C ALA A 232 8.51 -2.71 -9.09
N GLY A 233 7.69 -3.78 -9.29
CA GLY A 233 7.45 -4.35 -10.62
C GLY A 233 8.68 -5.02 -11.24
N THR A 234 9.71 -5.36 -10.44
CA THR A 234 10.96 -5.97 -10.91
C THR A 234 11.15 -7.36 -10.33
N ILE A 235 11.68 -8.26 -11.14
CA ILE A 235 12.16 -9.57 -10.71
C ILE A 235 13.67 -9.63 -11.00
N ASN A 236 14.47 -9.77 -9.95
CA ASN A 236 15.90 -9.87 -10.07
C ASN A 236 16.32 -11.30 -10.34
N ASP A 237 17.16 -11.47 -11.36
CA ASP A 237 17.72 -12.74 -11.78
C ASP A 237 16.65 -13.85 -11.94
N PRO A 238 15.56 -13.61 -12.73
CA PRO A 238 14.53 -14.62 -12.91
C PRO A 238 14.99 -15.77 -13.78
N ILE A 239 14.29 -16.88 -13.67
CA ILE A 239 14.34 -17.94 -14.67
C ILE A 239 13.47 -17.51 -15.84
N TYR A 240 14.04 -17.39 -17.05
CA TYR A 240 13.24 -17.08 -18.22
C TYR A 240 12.88 -18.34 -18.99
N PHE A 241 11.61 -18.58 -19.18
CA PHE A 241 11.10 -19.59 -20.10
C PHE A 241 10.81 -18.88 -21.44
N VAL A 242 11.60 -19.20 -22.47
CA VAL A 242 11.40 -18.63 -23.81
C VAL A 242 10.50 -19.54 -24.61
N ASP A 243 9.26 -19.16 -24.73
CA ASP A 243 8.19 -19.93 -25.38
C ASP A 243 8.06 -19.51 -26.84
N ASN A 244 8.77 -20.15 -27.74
CA ASN A 244 8.70 -19.92 -29.19
C ASN A 244 7.74 -20.86 -29.88
N VAL A 245 7.50 -22.02 -29.29
CA VAL A 245 6.54 -23.01 -29.74
C VAL A 245 5.45 -23.12 -28.68
N TYR A 246 4.19 -23.06 -29.12
CA TYR A 246 3.05 -23.17 -28.20
C TYR A 246 3.13 -24.44 -27.35
N SER A 247 3.26 -24.27 -26.05
CA SER A 247 3.22 -25.36 -25.06
C SER A 247 1.97 -25.20 -24.20
N ARG A 248 1.38 -26.32 -23.77
CA ARG A 248 0.19 -26.29 -22.91
C ARG A 248 0.52 -25.59 -21.58
N GLY A 249 -0.30 -24.64 -21.17
CA GLY A 249 -0.25 -24.04 -19.84
C GLY A 249 0.18 -22.59 -19.79
N ILE A 250 0.26 -21.88 -20.92
CA ILE A 250 0.44 -20.43 -20.91
C ILE A 250 -0.93 -19.79 -20.67
N ASP A 251 -1.26 -19.61 -19.39
CA ASP A 251 -2.44 -18.87 -18.98
C ASP A 251 -2.18 -17.35 -19.06
N ASN A 252 -3.17 -16.59 -19.52
CA ASN A 252 -3.20 -15.12 -19.52
C ASN A 252 -2.21 -14.39 -20.44
N PHE A 253 -2.19 -14.71 -21.70
CA PHE A 253 -1.45 -14.01 -22.75
C PHE A 253 -1.66 -12.49 -22.82
N THR A 254 -2.78 -12.00 -22.34
CA THR A 254 -3.27 -10.65 -22.59
C THR A 254 -2.59 -9.55 -21.75
N VAL A 255 -1.88 -9.92 -20.69
CA VAL A 255 -1.47 -8.94 -19.68
C VAL A 255 -0.16 -8.22 -20.01
N SER A 256 0.71 -8.79 -20.82
CA SER A 256 2.09 -8.30 -21.01
C SER A 256 2.58 -8.31 -22.44
N LEU A 257 1.75 -7.87 -23.39
CA LEU A 257 2.16 -7.75 -24.80
C LEU A 257 2.76 -6.36 -25.05
N LEU A 258 4.00 -6.31 -25.55
CA LEU A 258 4.71 -5.10 -25.90
C LEU A 258 5.00 -5.04 -27.39
N TYR A 259 4.90 -3.85 -27.97
CA TYR A 259 5.10 -3.64 -29.39
C TYR A 259 5.76 -2.29 -29.67
N ASN A 260 6.79 -2.27 -30.48
CA ASN A 260 7.50 -1.05 -30.89
C ASN A 260 7.16 -0.55 -32.31
N GLY A 261 6.39 -1.31 -33.08
CA GLY A 261 6.00 -0.96 -34.41
C GLY A 261 4.90 0.11 -34.52
N ASP A 262 4.36 0.28 -35.73
CA ASP A 262 3.27 1.23 -35.97
C ASP A 262 1.95 0.81 -35.30
N SER A 263 1.21 1.79 -34.77
CA SER A 263 -0.07 1.53 -34.10
C SER A 263 -1.13 0.97 -35.06
N ASN A 264 -1.12 1.40 -36.32
CA ASN A 264 -2.15 1.00 -37.28
C ASN A 264 -2.04 -0.48 -37.64
N SER A 265 -0.79 -0.98 -37.80
CA SER A 265 -0.57 -2.40 -38.05
C SER A 265 -1.03 -3.25 -36.86
N LEU A 266 -0.74 -2.81 -35.64
CA LEU A 266 -1.17 -3.50 -34.43
C LEU A 266 -2.70 -3.51 -34.29
N THR A 267 -3.38 -2.39 -34.54
CA THR A 267 -4.84 -2.30 -34.50
C THR A 267 -5.48 -3.28 -35.48
N ASN A 268 -5.02 -3.34 -36.72
CA ASN A 268 -5.55 -4.29 -37.70
C ASN A 268 -5.36 -5.76 -37.30
N ILE A 269 -4.25 -6.07 -36.59
CA ILE A 269 -3.98 -7.39 -36.06
C ILE A 269 -4.99 -7.75 -34.97
N LEU A 270 -5.23 -6.83 -34.05
CA LEU A 270 -6.13 -7.04 -32.91
C LEU A 270 -7.60 -7.04 -33.32
N GLU A 271 -7.99 -6.28 -34.35
CA GLU A 271 -9.35 -6.30 -34.93
C GLU A 271 -9.72 -7.67 -35.47
N ARG A 272 -8.76 -8.44 -36.03
CA ARG A 272 -9.01 -9.83 -36.44
C ARG A 272 -9.35 -10.72 -35.24
N MET A 273 -8.63 -10.57 -34.13
CA MET A 273 -8.91 -11.32 -32.91
C MET A 273 -10.28 -10.98 -32.32
N ASP A 274 -10.66 -9.70 -32.39
CA ASP A 274 -12.00 -9.25 -31.94
C ASP A 274 -13.11 -9.87 -32.81
N GLN A 275 -12.92 -9.92 -34.13
CA GLN A 275 -13.89 -10.50 -35.05
C GLN A 275 -14.03 -12.03 -34.91
N GLU A 276 -12.92 -12.73 -34.69
CA GLU A 276 -12.92 -14.21 -34.61
C GLU A 276 -13.32 -14.73 -33.21
N TYR A 277 -12.95 -14.03 -32.15
CA TYR A 277 -13.08 -14.51 -30.77
C TYR A 277 -13.85 -13.57 -29.83
N ASP A 278 -14.46 -12.51 -30.34
CA ASP A 278 -15.15 -11.49 -29.53
C ASP A 278 -14.25 -10.89 -28.40
N ALA A 279 -12.94 -10.82 -28.65
CA ALA A 279 -11.91 -10.40 -27.71
C ALA A 279 -11.45 -8.98 -28.02
N SER A 280 -11.91 -8.02 -27.26
CA SER A 280 -11.63 -6.59 -27.48
C SER A 280 -10.32 -6.17 -26.79
N TYR A 281 -9.44 -5.47 -27.54
CA TYR A 281 -8.15 -5.01 -27.08
C TYR A 281 -8.01 -3.49 -27.21
N GLN A 282 -7.25 -2.92 -26.27
CA GLN A 282 -6.88 -1.51 -26.31
C GLN A 282 -5.37 -1.36 -26.37
N VAL A 283 -4.90 -0.57 -27.32
CA VAL A 283 -3.48 -0.21 -27.42
C VAL A 283 -3.22 1.03 -26.60
N VAL A 284 -2.36 0.92 -25.59
CA VAL A 284 -2.00 2.00 -24.68
C VAL A 284 -0.48 2.21 -24.76
N LYS A 285 -0.02 3.46 -24.82
CA LYS A 285 1.41 3.74 -24.69
C LYS A 285 1.85 3.48 -23.24
N SER A 286 2.95 2.76 -23.04
CA SER A 286 3.51 2.55 -21.71
C SER A 286 3.81 3.88 -21.01
N ARG A 287 4.16 4.90 -21.77
CA ARG A 287 4.38 6.27 -21.27
C ARG A 287 3.12 6.90 -20.67
N ASP A 288 1.95 6.66 -21.23
CA ASP A 288 0.70 7.20 -20.70
C ASP A 288 0.38 6.57 -19.32
N ILE A 289 0.70 5.28 -19.14
CA ILE A 289 0.57 4.58 -17.87
C ILE A 289 1.56 5.15 -16.84
N TYR A 290 2.78 5.44 -17.26
CA TYR A 290 3.80 6.08 -16.44
C TYR A 290 3.34 7.47 -15.96
N GLU A 291 2.83 8.31 -16.87
CA GLU A 291 2.33 9.66 -16.53
C GLU A 291 1.11 9.59 -15.58
N LEU A 292 0.20 8.64 -15.81
CA LEU A 292 -0.92 8.38 -14.90
C LEU A 292 -0.42 7.97 -13.51
N SER A 293 0.61 7.15 -13.45
CA SER A 293 1.22 6.71 -12.18
C SER A 293 1.84 7.88 -11.40
N ILE A 294 2.52 8.80 -12.08
CA ILE A 294 3.03 10.04 -11.48
C ILE A 294 1.88 10.89 -10.93
N PHE A 295 0.82 11.05 -11.71
CA PHE A 295 -0.36 11.80 -11.27
C PHE A 295 -1.00 11.19 -10.02
N GLU A 296 -1.14 9.86 -9.99
CA GLU A 296 -1.68 9.17 -8.83
C GLU A 296 -0.80 9.33 -7.58
N ILE A 297 0.54 9.26 -7.72
CA ILE A 297 1.46 9.51 -6.59
C ILE A 297 1.28 10.92 -6.04
N LYS A 298 1.23 11.93 -6.92
CA LYS A 298 0.99 13.31 -6.49
C LYS A 298 -0.33 13.45 -5.73
N ASN A 299 -1.37 12.79 -6.20
CA ASN A 299 -2.68 12.77 -5.53
C ASN A 299 -2.62 12.05 -4.18
N ASP A 300 -1.91 10.91 -4.09
CA ASP A 300 -1.72 10.18 -2.84
C ASP A 300 -0.95 11.01 -1.81
N TYR A 301 0.09 11.76 -2.21
CA TYR A 301 0.78 12.71 -1.32
C TYR A 301 -0.14 13.80 -0.80
N LEU A 302 -0.98 14.37 -1.66
CA LEU A 302 -1.94 15.41 -1.26
C LEU A 302 -2.97 14.87 -0.26
N VAL A 303 -3.49 13.66 -0.49
CA VAL A 303 -4.41 13.00 0.43
C VAL A 303 -3.73 12.67 1.77
N CYS A 304 -2.46 12.23 1.75
CA CYS A 304 -1.69 12.03 2.99
C CYS A 304 -1.55 13.33 3.78
N LEU A 305 -1.20 14.43 3.12
CA LEU A 305 -1.05 15.73 3.77
C LEU A 305 -2.37 16.22 4.40
N GLN A 306 -3.48 16.06 3.68
CA GLN A 306 -4.81 16.39 4.20
C GLN A 306 -5.19 15.52 5.40
N SER A 307 -4.89 14.22 5.34
CA SER A 307 -5.15 13.28 6.44
C SER A 307 -4.33 13.62 7.69
N ILE A 308 -3.07 14.00 7.53
CA ILE A 308 -2.20 14.46 8.63
C ILE A 308 -2.76 15.76 9.23
N GLY A 309 -3.19 16.72 8.39
CA GLY A 309 -3.80 17.97 8.87
C GLY A 309 -5.09 17.70 9.67
N LEU A 310 -5.95 16.81 9.18
CA LEU A 310 -7.16 16.40 9.88
C LEU A 310 -6.85 15.69 11.21
N TYR A 311 -5.85 14.82 11.21
CA TYR A 311 -5.37 14.15 12.42
C TYR A 311 -4.98 15.16 13.51
N PHE A 312 -4.15 16.15 13.19
CA PHE A 312 -3.73 17.14 14.18
C PHE A 312 -4.89 18.01 14.66
N LEU A 313 -5.82 18.37 13.79
CA LEU A 313 -7.01 19.13 14.18
C LEU A 313 -7.87 18.38 15.19
N ILE A 314 -8.15 17.08 14.93
CA ILE A 314 -8.93 16.24 15.83
C ILE A 314 -8.18 16.01 17.14
N LEU A 315 -6.87 15.79 17.09
CA LEU A 315 -6.04 15.66 18.28
C LEU A 315 -6.11 16.91 19.19
N LEU A 316 -6.06 18.10 18.60
CA LEU A 316 -6.19 19.34 19.36
C LEU A 316 -7.55 19.46 20.03
N ILE A 317 -8.63 19.11 19.35
CA ILE A 317 -9.99 19.12 19.91
C ILE A 317 -10.09 18.12 21.08
N LEU A 318 -9.60 16.88 20.90
CA LEU A 318 -9.64 15.86 21.95
C LEU A 318 -8.79 16.23 23.17
N ASN A 319 -7.60 16.82 22.94
CA ASN A 319 -6.75 17.30 24.03
C ASN A 319 -7.43 18.43 24.78
N TYR A 320 -7.98 19.42 24.09
CA TYR A 320 -8.71 20.51 24.73
C TYR A 320 -9.90 20.01 25.56
N THR A 321 -10.68 19.09 25.00
CA THR A 321 -11.83 18.49 25.71
C THR A 321 -11.39 17.71 26.95
N SER A 322 -10.33 16.90 26.84
CA SER A 322 -9.78 16.12 27.97
C SER A 322 -9.27 17.04 29.07
N ILE A 323 -8.59 18.14 28.72
CA ILE A 323 -8.08 19.13 29.68
C ILE A 323 -9.26 19.81 30.38
N LYS A 324 -10.28 20.23 29.62
CA LYS A 324 -11.47 20.89 30.20
C LYS A 324 -12.18 19.97 31.19
N ILE A 325 -12.46 18.73 30.83
CA ILE A 325 -13.09 17.74 31.71
C ILE A 325 -12.27 17.55 33.00
N TYR A 326 -10.96 17.43 32.86
CA TYR A 326 -10.07 17.27 34.02
C TYR A 326 -10.12 18.49 34.95
N VAL A 327 -9.96 19.67 34.38
CA VAL A 327 -9.87 20.92 35.13
C VAL A 327 -11.20 21.25 35.81
N ASP A 328 -12.33 21.13 35.08
CA ASP A 328 -13.66 21.35 35.68
C ASP A 328 -13.93 20.36 36.84
N GLY A 329 -13.47 19.13 36.67
CA GLY A 329 -13.68 18.06 37.67
C GLY A 329 -12.83 18.16 38.92
N TYR A 330 -11.62 18.64 38.79
CA TYR A 330 -10.65 18.76 39.89
C TYR A 330 -10.39 20.22 40.30
N SER A 331 -11.29 21.13 39.95
CA SER A 331 -11.11 22.57 40.15
C SER A 331 -10.78 22.93 41.61
N LYS A 332 -11.46 22.33 42.59
CA LYS A 332 -11.22 22.57 44.04
C LYS A 332 -9.88 22.04 44.49
N GLU A 333 -9.53 20.81 44.12
CA GLU A 333 -8.22 20.22 44.46
C GLU A 333 -7.06 21.00 43.86
N ILE A 334 -7.22 21.45 42.58
CA ILE A 334 -6.23 22.27 41.91
C ILE A 334 -6.06 23.63 42.63
N ALA A 335 -7.16 24.29 43.03
CA ALA A 335 -7.14 25.54 43.73
C ALA A 335 -6.48 25.42 45.13
N ILE A 336 -6.82 24.38 45.88
CA ILE A 336 -6.21 24.08 47.20
C ILE A 336 -4.71 23.79 47.01
N GLY A 337 -4.35 23.00 46.02
CA GLY A 337 -2.96 22.71 45.70
C GLY A 337 -2.17 23.96 45.32
N TYR A 338 -2.81 24.93 44.62
CA TYR A 338 -2.22 26.21 44.28
C TYR A 338 -1.93 27.04 45.53
N LEU A 339 -2.90 27.16 46.46
CA LEU A 339 -2.75 27.86 47.71
C LEU A 339 -1.67 27.25 48.61
N ASN A 340 -1.52 25.95 48.62
CA ASN A 340 -0.53 25.23 49.41
C ASN A 340 0.87 25.26 48.76
N GLY A 341 1.06 25.98 47.64
CA GLY A 341 2.35 26.05 46.94
C GLY A 341 2.81 24.73 46.30
N THR A 342 1.86 23.78 46.08
CA THR A 342 2.18 22.51 45.43
C THR A 342 2.76 22.76 44.03
N ASN A 343 3.83 22.05 43.67
CA ASN A 343 4.48 22.16 42.37
C ASN A 343 3.47 21.90 41.24
N TYR A 344 3.63 22.67 40.14
CA TYR A 344 2.84 22.59 38.91
C TYR A 344 2.65 21.13 38.43
N TYR A 345 3.75 20.36 38.32
CA TYR A 345 3.67 18.99 37.87
C TYR A 345 2.78 18.11 38.78
N ASN A 346 2.91 18.26 40.07
CA ASN A 346 2.11 17.45 41.01
C ASN A 346 0.61 17.79 40.98
N ARG A 347 0.25 19.06 40.76
CA ARG A 347 -1.15 19.49 40.58
C ARG A 347 -1.84 18.90 39.38
N TYR A 348 -1.08 18.73 38.27
CA TYR A 348 -1.60 18.27 36.99
C TYR A 348 -1.05 16.90 36.58
N ALA A 349 -0.43 16.15 37.50
CA ALA A 349 0.26 14.89 37.21
C ALA A 349 -0.65 13.87 36.52
N MET A 350 -1.89 13.71 36.98
CA MET A 350 -2.84 12.78 36.36
C MET A 350 -3.20 13.18 34.93
N LEU A 351 -3.38 14.49 34.66
CA LEU A 351 -3.64 15.00 33.32
C LEU A 351 -2.45 14.76 32.38
N ILE A 352 -1.26 15.17 32.80
CA ILE A 352 -0.04 15.07 32.00
C ILE A 352 0.29 13.61 31.71
N ASN A 353 0.36 12.78 32.76
CA ASN A 353 0.74 11.37 32.62
C ASN A 353 -0.33 10.58 31.85
N GLY A 354 -1.60 10.82 32.10
CA GLY A 354 -2.70 10.16 31.37
C GLY A 354 -2.69 10.47 29.88
N SER A 355 -2.50 11.76 29.52
CA SER A 355 -2.41 12.21 28.13
C SER A 355 -1.22 11.55 27.42
N VAL A 356 -0.02 11.65 28.01
CA VAL A 356 1.21 11.07 27.45
C VAL A 356 1.11 9.55 27.33
N PHE A 357 0.59 8.88 28.35
CA PHE A 357 0.42 7.42 28.34
C PHE A 357 -0.53 6.96 27.22
N SER A 358 -1.67 7.63 27.03
CA SER A 358 -2.61 7.28 25.96
C SER A 358 -1.97 7.42 24.55
N THR A 359 -1.13 8.44 24.35
CA THR A 359 -0.40 8.64 23.12
C THR A 359 0.70 7.60 22.91
N ILE A 360 1.50 7.31 23.95
CA ILE A 360 2.52 6.25 23.89
C ILE A 360 1.87 4.90 23.56
N ALA A 361 0.76 4.54 24.21
CA ALA A 361 0.06 3.26 23.98
C ALA A 361 -0.41 3.15 22.51
N ALA A 362 -1.01 4.20 21.96
CA ALA A 362 -1.46 4.22 20.57
C ALA A 362 -0.29 4.03 19.58
N PHE A 363 0.80 4.79 19.77
CA PHE A 363 1.96 4.71 18.86
C PHE A 363 2.75 3.42 19.04
N THR A 364 2.82 2.84 20.23
CA THR A 364 3.42 1.50 20.43
C THR A 364 2.68 0.45 19.61
N TYR A 365 1.35 0.48 19.59
CA TYR A 365 0.55 -0.41 18.77
C TYR A 365 0.81 -0.19 17.26
N LEU A 366 0.83 1.07 16.80
CA LEU A 366 1.09 1.40 15.40
C LEU A 366 2.50 0.98 14.95
N LEU A 367 3.52 1.19 15.80
CA LEU A 367 4.90 0.76 15.52
C LEU A 367 5.02 -0.77 15.50
N TYR A 368 4.28 -1.47 16.34
CA TYR A 368 4.20 -2.93 16.29
C TYR A 368 3.63 -3.41 14.95
N GLN A 369 2.56 -2.79 14.46
CA GLN A 369 1.99 -3.10 13.14
C GLN A 369 2.94 -2.77 11.99
N ALA A 370 3.79 -1.75 12.15
CA ALA A 370 4.79 -1.33 11.18
C ALA A 370 6.13 -2.08 11.26
N SER A 371 6.25 -3.10 12.13
CA SER A 371 7.54 -3.72 12.50
C SER A 371 8.35 -4.36 11.36
N GLY A 372 7.77 -4.47 10.14
CA GLY A 372 8.48 -4.96 8.94
C GLY A 372 8.98 -3.85 8.01
N ASP A 373 8.58 -2.60 8.21
CA ASP A 373 8.84 -1.50 7.28
C ASP A 373 9.53 -0.32 7.97
N LYS A 374 10.85 -0.18 7.70
CA LYS A 374 11.69 0.85 8.33
C LYS A 374 11.29 2.28 7.95
N ALA A 375 10.83 2.50 6.71
CA ALA A 375 10.47 3.84 6.25
C ALA A 375 9.19 4.31 6.94
N ILE A 376 8.20 3.43 7.04
CA ILE A 376 6.96 3.71 7.75
C ILE A 376 7.20 3.92 9.24
N ALA A 377 8.04 3.09 9.87
CA ALA A 377 8.39 3.26 11.26
C ALA A 377 9.05 4.63 11.52
N ALA A 378 9.91 5.11 10.62
CA ALA A 378 10.52 6.43 10.73
C ALA A 378 9.49 7.56 10.62
N VAL A 379 8.53 7.47 9.70
CA VAL A 379 7.43 8.45 9.57
C VAL A 379 6.55 8.46 10.81
N LEU A 380 6.17 7.29 11.33
CA LEU A 380 5.40 7.16 12.55
C LEU A 380 6.12 7.79 13.76
N LEU A 381 7.42 7.57 13.89
CA LEU A 381 8.23 8.21 14.93
C LEU A 381 8.23 9.73 14.79
N GLY A 382 8.33 10.24 13.57
CA GLY A 382 8.20 11.69 13.31
C GLY A 382 6.85 12.24 13.75
N ILE A 383 5.76 11.61 13.35
CA ILE A 383 4.39 12.01 13.75
C ILE A 383 4.24 11.92 15.27
N PHE A 384 4.76 10.88 15.92
CA PHE A 384 4.73 10.70 17.37
C PHE A 384 5.40 11.85 18.11
N VAL A 385 6.63 12.24 17.70
CA VAL A 385 7.35 13.36 18.33
C VAL A 385 6.58 14.65 18.18
N VAL A 386 6.06 14.95 16.99
CA VAL A 386 5.24 16.17 16.76
C VAL A 386 3.97 16.12 17.60
N THR A 387 3.33 14.97 17.72
CA THR A 387 2.15 14.78 18.56
C THR A 387 2.44 15.12 20.02
N LEU A 388 3.53 14.59 20.59
CA LEU A 388 3.91 14.88 21.99
C LEU A 388 4.22 16.36 22.20
N ILE A 389 4.89 17.02 21.24
CA ILE A 389 5.17 18.46 21.33
C ILE A 389 3.87 19.27 21.33
N LEU A 390 2.94 18.96 20.42
CA LEU A 390 1.65 19.64 20.35
C LEU A 390 0.80 19.41 21.60
N GLU A 391 0.80 18.20 22.15
CA GLU A 391 0.14 17.90 23.42
C GLU A 391 0.71 18.74 24.56
N TRP A 392 2.02 18.75 24.69
CA TRP A 392 2.69 19.53 25.71
C TRP A 392 2.34 21.03 25.63
N ILE A 393 2.39 21.61 24.41
CA ILE A 393 2.04 23.01 24.17
C ILE A 393 0.56 23.26 24.55
N THR A 394 -0.34 22.38 24.10
CA THR A 394 -1.79 22.51 24.35
C THR A 394 -2.11 22.43 25.83
N ILE A 395 -1.54 21.46 26.55
CA ILE A 395 -1.71 21.29 28.00
C ILE A 395 -1.21 22.54 28.74
N LYS A 396 0.02 22.97 28.44
CA LYS A 396 0.63 24.13 29.10
C LYS A 396 -0.16 25.43 28.84
N ALA A 397 -0.59 25.67 27.61
CA ALA A 397 -1.37 26.86 27.25
C ALA A 397 -2.75 26.87 27.94
N SER A 398 -3.44 25.72 27.95
CA SER A 398 -4.77 25.58 28.57
C SER A 398 -4.71 25.76 30.08
N ILE A 399 -3.73 25.13 30.73
CA ILE A 399 -3.56 25.26 32.19
C ILE A 399 -3.21 26.72 32.57
N LYS A 400 -2.29 27.36 31.83
CA LYS A 400 -1.97 28.77 32.08
C LYS A 400 -3.19 29.68 31.98
N LYS A 401 -4.04 29.46 30.99
CA LYS A 401 -5.30 30.20 30.83
C LYS A 401 -6.23 29.96 32.00
N TYR A 402 -6.38 28.69 32.43
CA TYR A 402 -7.21 28.31 33.56
C TYR A 402 -6.73 28.96 34.87
N GLU A 403 -5.44 28.82 35.20
CA GLU A 403 -4.87 29.44 36.43
C GLU A 403 -5.05 30.96 36.46
N SER A 404 -4.99 31.64 35.31
CA SER A 404 -5.14 33.10 35.25
C SER A 404 -6.58 33.59 35.36
N THR A 405 -7.58 32.81 34.97
CA THR A 405 -8.99 33.24 34.92
C THR A 405 -9.85 32.60 36.02
N GLU A 406 -9.80 31.29 36.17
CA GLU A 406 -10.76 30.58 36.99
C GLU A 406 -10.27 30.36 38.45
N VAL A 407 -8.98 30.10 38.67
CA VAL A 407 -8.45 29.96 40.05
C VAL A 407 -8.67 31.22 40.83
N SER A 408 -8.51 32.40 40.24
CA SER A 408 -8.75 33.69 40.92
C SER A 408 -10.23 33.91 41.30
N THR A 409 -11.18 33.40 40.50
CA THR A 409 -12.64 33.45 40.73
C THR A 409 -13.06 32.50 41.84
N ILE A 410 -12.60 31.24 41.77
CA ILE A 410 -12.85 30.24 42.84
C ILE A 410 -12.31 30.69 44.18
N LEU A 411 -11.16 31.34 44.23
CA LEU A 411 -10.55 31.84 45.46
C LEU A 411 -11.26 33.06 46.02
N LYS A 412 -11.97 33.85 45.20
CA LYS A 412 -12.80 34.98 45.66
C LYS A 412 -14.17 34.58 46.15
N GLY A 413 -14.60 33.34 45.96
CA GLY A 413 -15.91 32.87 46.39
C GLY A 413 -17.06 33.39 45.53
N ASP A 414 -16.79 33.79 44.32
CA ASP A 414 -17.76 34.34 43.35
C ASP A 414 -18.41 33.16 42.52
N ASP A 415 -18.78 32.04 43.20
CA ASP A 415 -19.52 30.90 42.58
C ASP A 415 -21.03 31.06 42.77
#